data_a6299d34abc611485c76cd792af01f3e
#
_entry.id   a6299d34abc611485c76cd792af01f3e
#
_cell.length_a   1.000
_cell.length_b   1.000
_cell.length_c   1.000
_cell.angle_alpha   90.00
_cell.angle_beta   90.00
_cell.angle_gamma   90.00
#
_symmetry.space_group_name_H-M   'P 1'
#
loop_
_entity.id
_entity.type
_entity.pdbx_description
1 polymer ?
#
loop_
_entity_poly.entity_id
_entity_poly.type
_entity_poly.pdbx_seq_one_letter_code
_entity_poly.pdbx_strand_id
1 'polypeptide(L)'
;GRPILGLSSYDLLAITLDVCPDAVFIPAHIWTPHFSMFGAFSGFDSVEECFGDLAPHIRALETGLSSDPLMNRRVPMLDGYTMVSNSDAHSPAKLGRESNLLDTELSYPALKKALETGEGFAGTLEFYPEEGKYHLDGHRNCGLRLTPKETAKLGGKCPVCGKKITIGVLNRLEQLASRPEDYVPDNAVHFEHLIPLPEVIAASLGISAEGNKAGQ
;
A
#
# COMPACT_ATOMS: atom_id res chain seq x y z
N GLY A 1 -1.53 -18.99 -13.43
CA GLY A 1 -0.61 -18.23 -12.57
C GLY A 1 -0.53 -16.80 -13.05
N ARG A 2 -0.09 -15.88 -12.20
CA ARG A 2 0.15 -14.48 -12.59
C ARG A 2 1.40 -14.45 -13.46
N PRO A 3 1.40 -13.74 -14.59
CA PRO A 3 2.62 -13.56 -15.38
C PRO A 3 3.62 -12.71 -14.57
N ILE A 4 4.87 -13.16 -14.57
CA ILE A 4 6.00 -12.38 -14.08
C ILE A 4 6.80 -12.01 -15.32
N LEU A 5 6.94 -10.71 -15.58
CA LEU A 5 7.54 -10.23 -16.82
C LEU A 5 9.06 -10.45 -16.89
N GLY A 6 9.74 -10.62 -15.74
CA GLY A 6 11.20 -10.73 -15.70
C GLY A 6 11.92 -9.43 -16.07
N LEU A 7 11.21 -8.30 -16.07
CA LEU A 7 11.75 -6.95 -16.28
C LEU A 7 11.97 -6.27 -14.93
N SER A 8 12.98 -5.38 -14.87
CA SER A 8 13.08 -4.44 -13.75
C SER A 8 11.97 -3.41 -13.81
N SER A 9 11.66 -2.77 -12.67
CA SER A 9 10.69 -1.66 -12.63
C SER A 9 11.15 -0.49 -13.50
N TYR A 10 12.45 -0.25 -13.54
CA TYR A 10 13.07 0.75 -14.42
C TYR A 10 12.79 0.48 -15.91
N ASP A 11 13.10 -0.74 -16.38
CA ASP A 11 12.88 -1.11 -17.78
C ASP A 11 11.40 -1.04 -18.16
N LEU A 12 10.51 -1.46 -17.24
CA LEU A 12 9.07 -1.39 -17.49
C LEU A 12 8.59 0.06 -17.62
N LEU A 13 9.07 0.96 -16.76
CA LEU A 13 8.77 2.39 -16.86
C LEU A 13 9.34 2.99 -18.15
N ALA A 14 10.59 2.68 -18.51
CA ALA A 14 11.23 3.15 -19.74
C ALA A 14 10.41 2.75 -20.97
N ILE A 15 10.02 1.48 -21.08
CA ILE A 15 9.18 0.98 -22.19
C ILE A 15 7.80 1.68 -22.18
N THR A 16 7.21 1.88 -21.00
CA THR A 16 5.91 2.56 -20.89
C THR A 16 5.97 3.97 -21.44
N LEU A 17 7.00 4.72 -21.07
CA LEU A 17 7.19 6.12 -21.53
C LEU A 17 7.56 6.22 -23.02
N ASP A 18 8.31 5.24 -23.55
CA ASP A 18 8.63 5.17 -24.97
C ASP A 18 7.36 4.95 -25.83
N VAL A 19 6.47 4.08 -25.37
CA VAL A 19 5.22 3.76 -26.08
C VAL A 19 4.14 4.84 -25.86
N CYS A 20 4.04 5.37 -24.64
CA CYS A 20 3.03 6.36 -24.25
C CYS A 20 3.64 7.39 -23.28
N PRO A 21 4.24 8.48 -23.80
CA PRO A 21 4.86 9.51 -22.97
C PRO A 21 3.92 10.18 -21.97
N ASP A 22 2.62 10.15 -22.25
CA ASP A 22 1.57 10.68 -21.37
C ASP A 22 1.02 9.71 -20.34
N ALA A 23 1.55 8.48 -20.27
CA ALA A 23 1.11 7.50 -19.30
C ALA A 23 1.37 7.96 -17.85
N VAL A 24 0.41 7.69 -16.97
CA VAL A 24 0.62 7.79 -15.51
C VAL A 24 1.05 6.42 -15.01
N PHE A 25 2.25 6.35 -14.46
CA PHE A 25 2.81 5.10 -13.91
C PHE A 25 2.76 5.16 -12.38
N ILE A 26 2.01 4.25 -11.77
CA ILE A 26 1.80 4.22 -10.31
C ILE A 26 2.31 2.88 -9.76
N PRO A 27 3.40 2.86 -8.97
CA PRO A 27 3.80 1.67 -8.24
C PRO A 27 2.72 1.19 -7.29
N ALA A 28 2.28 -0.06 -7.47
CA ALA A 28 1.21 -0.66 -6.68
C ALA A 28 1.69 -1.08 -5.29
N HIS A 29 0.81 -0.96 -4.26
CA HIS A 29 0.96 -1.47 -2.88
C HIS A 29 2.42 -1.45 -2.40
N ILE A 30 3.01 -0.24 -2.33
CA ILE A 30 4.46 0.01 -2.24
C ILE A 30 5.18 -0.67 -1.07
N TRP A 31 4.47 -1.13 -0.04
CA TRP A 31 5.05 -1.68 1.19
C TRP A 31 4.92 -3.19 1.36
N THR A 32 4.13 -3.88 0.54
CA THR A 32 3.94 -5.33 0.72
C THR A 32 5.28 -6.07 0.70
N PRO A 33 5.48 -7.11 1.53
CA PRO A 33 6.77 -7.80 1.62
C PRO A 33 7.33 -8.30 0.29
N HIS A 34 6.44 -8.65 -0.64
CA HIS A 34 6.77 -9.13 -1.98
C HIS A 34 6.05 -8.29 -3.04
N PHE A 35 6.64 -8.19 -4.22
CA PHE A 35 6.07 -7.51 -5.40
C PHE A 35 5.70 -6.04 -5.14
N SER A 36 6.55 -5.33 -4.45
CA SER A 36 6.39 -3.91 -4.13
C SER A 36 7.72 -3.17 -4.24
N MET A 37 7.69 -1.86 -4.18
CA MET A 37 8.91 -1.05 -4.27
C MET A 37 9.70 -1.06 -2.96
N PHE A 38 9.07 -0.78 -1.82
CA PHE A 38 9.72 -0.63 -0.51
C PHE A 38 9.62 -1.85 0.40
N GLY A 39 8.97 -2.92 -0.05
CA GLY A 39 8.79 -4.11 0.76
C GLY A 39 10.11 -4.75 1.21
N ALA A 40 10.09 -5.46 2.31
CA ALA A 40 11.28 -6.03 2.95
C ALA A 40 12.10 -6.99 2.05
N PHE A 41 11.51 -7.50 0.98
CA PHE A 41 12.19 -8.36 0.01
C PHE A 41 12.52 -7.66 -1.31
N SER A 42 12.11 -6.40 -1.51
CA SER A 42 12.39 -5.64 -2.75
C SER A 42 13.74 -4.95 -2.74
N GLY A 43 14.19 -4.52 -1.58
CA GLY A 43 15.53 -3.99 -1.36
C GLY A 43 15.72 -2.51 -1.67
N PHE A 44 14.68 -1.76 -2.06
CA PHE A 44 14.77 -0.33 -2.31
C PHE A 44 14.36 0.48 -1.08
N ASP A 45 15.11 1.55 -0.80
CA ASP A 45 14.83 2.49 0.29
C ASP A 45 14.33 3.85 -0.24
N SER A 46 14.38 4.08 -1.55
CA SER A 46 13.84 5.28 -2.19
C SER A 46 13.30 5.00 -3.60
N VAL A 47 12.54 5.95 -4.14
CA VAL A 47 12.03 5.89 -5.52
C VAL A 47 13.19 5.97 -6.51
N GLU A 48 14.19 6.79 -6.20
CA GLU A 48 15.40 6.97 -7.02
C GLU A 48 16.23 5.70 -7.12
N GLU A 49 16.34 4.92 -6.04
CA GLU A 49 17.01 3.62 -6.09
C GLU A 49 16.30 2.63 -7.03
N CYS A 50 14.96 2.69 -7.09
CA CYS A 50 14.16 1.80 -7.93
C CYS A 50 14.13 2.22 -9.40
N PHE A 51 14.01 3.53 -9.67
CA PHE A 51 13.74 4.07 -11.00
C PHE A 51 14.85 4.93 -11.57
N GLY A 52 15.95 5.18 -10.84
CA GLY A 52 17.11 5.95 -11.31
C GLY A 52 16.71 7.33 -11.83
N ASP A 53 17.19 7.67 -13.02
CA ASP A 53 16.90 8.93 -13.71
C ASP A 53 15.43 9.06 -14.18
N LEU A 54 14.68 7.96 -14.19
CA LEU A 54 13.23 7.97 -14.49
C LEU A 54 12.36 8.26 -13.27
N ALA A 55 12.92 8.32 -12.05
CA ALA A 55 12.16 8.63 -10.84
C ALA A 55 11.28 9.90 -10.94
N PRO A 56 11.68 10.99 -11.62
CA PRO A 56 10.83 12.16 -11.79
C PRO A 56 9.51 11.92 -12.53
N HIS A 57 9.36 10.80 -13.23
CA HIS A 57 8.10 10.42 -13.89
C HIS A 57 7.12 9.74 -12.94
N ILE A 58 7.56 9.31 -11.76
CA ILE A 58 6.69 8.80 -10.71
C ILE A 58 6.14 9.98 -9.92
N ARG A 59 4.82 10.16 -9.92
CA ARG A 59 4.12 11.28 -9.24
C ARG A 59 3.11 10.80 -8.20
N ALA A 60 2.66 9.57 -8.32
CA ALA A 60 1.73 8.96 -7.39
C ALA A 60 2.22 7.58 -6.96
N LEU A 61 1.90 7.19 -5.74
CA LEU A 61 2.24 5.92 -5.13
C LEU A 61 1.01 5.33 -4.46
N GLU A 62 0.86 4.00 -4.49
CA GLU A 62 -0.30 3.34 -3.88
C GLU A 62 0.01 2.86 -2.46
N THR A 63 -0.84 3.24 -1.49
CA THR A 63 -0.75 2.79 -0.10
C THR A 63 -0.89 1.28 0.02
N GLY A 64 -1.90 0.71 -0.65
CA GLY A 64 -2.28 -0.70 -0.52
C GLY A 64 -2.93 -1.01 0.84
N LEU A 65 -3.55 -2.17 0.95
CA LEU A 65 -4.41 -2.59 2.08
C LEU A 65 -3.72 -2.69 3.45
N SER A 66 -2.41 -2.59 3.54
CA SER A 66 -1.66 -2.79 4.78
C SER A 66 -0.94 -1.53 5.28
N SER A 67 -1.14 -0.41 4.61
CA SER A 67 -0.71 0.93 5.05
C SER A 67 -1.76 1.98 4.68
N ASP A 68 -1.75 3.11 5.35
CA ASP A 68 -2.63 4.25 5.11
C ASP A 68 -1.82 5.55 4.99
N PRO A 69 -2.46 6.68 4.65
CA PRO A 69 -1.77 7.96 4.57
C PRO A 69 -1.09 8.38 5.89
N LEU A 70 -1.67 8.06 7.06
CA LEU A 70 -1.07 8.42 8.35
C LEU A 70 0.27 7.70 8.55
N MET A 71 0.32 6.41 8.26
CA MET A 71 1.57 5.64 8.30
C MET A 71 2.60 6.21 7.32
N ASN A 72 2.19 6.51 6.08
CA ASN A 72 3.08 7.01 5.03
C ASN A 72 3.66 8.41 5.32
N ARG A 73 2.91 9.31 5.99
CA ARG A 73 3.37 10.64 6.42
C ARG A 73 4.56 10.60 7.38
N ARG A 74 4.82 9.45 8.01
CA ARG A 74 6.00 9.25 8.86
C ARG A 74 7.31 9.20 8.07
N VAL A 75 7.24 9.05 6.74
CA VAL A 75 8.37 8.87 5.83
C VAL A 75 8.53 10.11 4.95
N PRO A 76 9.44 11.07 5.27
CA PRO A 76 9.52 12.39 4.62
C PRO A 76 9.72 12.35 3.11
N MET A 77 10.42 11.34 2.58
CA MET A 77 10.65 11.22 1.13
C MET A 77 9.36 11.03 0.33
N LEU A 78 8.23 10.68 0.99
CA LEU A 78 6.95 10.48 0.33
C LEU A 78 6.11 11.76 0.19
N ASP A 79 6.52 12.88 0.80
CA ASP A 79 5.75 14.14 0.81
C ASP A 79 5.51 14.72 -0.59
N GLY A 80 6.37 14.39 -1.55
CA GLY A 80 6.27 14.86 -2.93
C GLY A 80 5.34 14.04 -3.83
N TYR A 81 4.72 12.98 -3.30
CA TYR A 81 3.92 12.06 -4.08
C TYR A 81 2.43 12.12 -3.67
N THR A 82 1.55 12.01 -4.67
CA THR A 82 0.13 11.77 -4.39
C THR A 82 -0.06 10.33 -3.95
N MET A 83 -0.55 10.13 -2.72
CA MET A 83 -0.84 8.79 -2.21
C MET A 83 -2.23 8.38 -2.67
N VAL A 84 -2.31 7.33 -3.48
CA VAL A 84 -3.57 6.77 -3.98
C VAL A 84 -3.92 5.48 -3.25
N SER A 85 -5.22 5.19 -3.20
CA SER A 85 -5.77 4.00 -2.54
C SER A 85 -6.66 3.25 -3.53
N ASN A 86 -6.28 2.01 -3.85
CA ASN A 86 -7.04 1.19 -4.78
C ASN A 86 -7.26 -0.20 -4.19
N SER A 87 -8.41 -0.76 -4.50
CA SER A 87 -8.93 -1.98 -3.84
C SER A 87 -8.10 -3.24 -4.04
N ASP A 88 -7.19 -3.28 -4.99
CA ASP A 88 -6.46 -4.51 -5.43
C ASP A 88 -7.44 -5.70 -5.58
N ALA A 89 -8.62 -5.44 -6.16
CA ALA A 89 -9.71 -6.39 -6.21
C ALA A 89 -9.43 -7.54 -7.16
N HIS A 90 -9.52 -8.76 -6.65
CA HIS A 90 -9.41 -10.00 -7.42
C HIS A 90 -10.77 -10.69 -7.59
N SER A 91 -11.84 -10.04 -7.14
CA SER A 91 -13.23 -10.45 -7.32
C SER A 91 -14.16 -9.23 -7.24
N PRO A 92 -15.37 -9.27 -7.84
CA PRO A 92 -16.31 -8.15 -7.80
C PRO A 92 -16.68 -7.70 -6.38
N ALA A 93 -16.76 -8.62 -5.42
CA ALA A 93 -17.10 -8.34 -4.02
C ALA A 93 -16.03 -7.50 -3.28
N LYS A 94 -14.84 -7.32 -3.85
CA LYS A 94 -13.75 -6.52 -3.27
C LYS A 94 -13.58 -5.16 -3.94
N LEU A 95 -14.36 -4.84 -4.97
CA LEU A 95 -14.36 -3.52 -5.60
C LEU A 95 -14.80 -2.44 -4.62
N GLY A 96 -14.12 -1.30 -4.64
CA GLY A 96 -14.48 -0.13 -3.86
C GLY A 96 -14.19 -0.23 -2.35
N ARG A 97 -13.50 -1.27 -1.88
CA ARG A 97 -13.04 -1.31 -0.48
C ARG A 97 -11.95 -0.29 -0.15
N GLU A 98 -11.28 0.20 -1.16
CA GLU A 98 -10.43 1.38 -1.19
C GLU A 98 -10.75 2.19 -2.45
N SER A 99 -10.67 3.52 -2.38
CA SER A 99 -11.05 4.42 -3.48
C SER A 99 -10.36 5.78 -3.34
N ASN A 100 -10.25 6.49 -4.46
CA ASN A 100 -9.79 7.86 -4.51
C ASN A 100 -10.97 8.81 -4.69
N LEU A 101 -10.97 9.92 -3.96
CA LEU A 101 -11.96 10.98 -4.07
C LEU A 101 -11.37 12.09 -4.95
N LEU A 102 -12.04 12.39 -6.03
CA LEU A 102 -11.59 13.36 -7.03
C LEU A 102 -12.65 14.45 -7.21
N ASP A 103 -12.23 15.71 -7.14
CA ASP A 103 -13.03 16.89 -7.46
C ASP A 103 -12.45 17.54 -8.74
N THR A 104 -12.69 16.89 -9.87
CA THR A 104 -12.15 17.28 -11.17
C THR A 104 -13.06 16.79 -12.30
N GLU A 105 -12.82 17.28 -13.52
CA GLU A 105 -13.54 16.81 -14.70
C GLU A 105 -13.28 15.31 -14.95
N LEU A 106 -14.30 14.61 -15.44
CA LEU A 106 -14.18 13.22 -15.86
C LEU A 106 -13.48 13.14 -17.23
N SER A 107 -12.18 13.39 -17.22
CA SER A 107 -11.31 13.29 -18.39
C SER A 107 -9.92 12.80 -18.00
N TYR A 108 -9.22 12.12 -18.92
CA TYR A 108 -7.87 11.64 -18.64
C TYR A 108 -6.89 12.77 -18.30
N PRO A 109 -6.87 13.91 -19.02
CA PRO A 109 -5.98 15.02 -18.67
C PRO A 109 -6.23 15.58 -17.25
N ALA A 110 -7.49 15.70 -16.84
CA ALA A 110 -7.84 16.20 -15.51
C ALA A 110 -7.47 15.20 -14.42
N LEU A 111 -7.73 13.90 -14.64
CA LEU A 111 -7.29 12.83 -13.75
C LEU A 111 -5.75 12.81 -13.61
N LYS A 112 -5.04 12.86 -14.73
CA LYS A 112 -3.56 12.91 -14.75
C LYS A 112 -3.06 14.09 -13.93
N LYS A 113 -3.60 15.30 -14.16
CA LYS A 113 -3.24 16.50 -13.40
C LYS A 113 -3.45 16.30 -11.90
N ALA A 114 -4.60 15.76 -11.49
CA ALA A 114 -4.89 15.49 -10.07
C ALA A 114 -3.89 14.52 -9.43
N LEU A 115 -3.51 13.46 -10.14
CA LEU A 115 -2.53 12.49 -9.67
C LEU A 115 -1.09 13.03 -9.63
N GLU A 116 -0.73 13.91 -10.57
CA GLU A 116 0.63 14.47 -10.68
C GLU A 116 0.87 15.67 -9.76
N THR A 117 -0.17 16.44 -9.46
CA THR A 117 -0.04 17.73 -8.75
C THR A 117 -0.81 17.80 -7.43
N GLY A 118 -1.72 16.84 -7.19
CA GLY A 118 -2.66 16.88 -6.07
C GLY A 118 -3.84 17.84 -6.27
N GLU A 119 -3.85 18.68 -7.33
CA GLU A 119 -4.95 19.62 -7.59
C GLU A 119 -6.21 18.87 -8.06
N GLY A 120 -7.28 18.95 -7.27
CA GLY A 120 -8.49 18.16 -7.49
C GLY A 120 -8.44 16.74 -6.90
N PHE A 121 -7.37 16.36 -6.20
CA PHE A 121 -7.30 15.14 -5.42
C PHE A 121 -7.84 15.42 -4.01
N ALA A 122 -9.10 15.04 -3.75
CA ALA A 122 -9.83 15.43 -2.55
C ALA A 122 -9.55 14.50 -1.35
N GLY A 123 -9.14 13.25 -1.59
CA GLY A 123 -8.86 12.32 -0.52
C GLY A 123 -8.90 10.85 -0.93
N THR A 124 -8.82 9.98 0.08
CA THR A 124 -8.93 8.54 -0.11
C THR A 124 -9.90 7.90 0.88
N LEU A 125 -10.48 6.78 0.46
CA LEU A 125 -11.14 5.82 1.35
C LEU A 125 -10.20 4.65 1.51
N GLU A 126 -9.84 4.36 2.75
CA GLU A 126 -8.82 3.39 3.11
C GLU A 126 -9.43 2.19 3.84
N PHE A 127 -8.85 1.04 3.65
CA PHE A 127 -9.05 -0.11 4.52
C PHE A 127 -8.24 0.08 5.81
N TYR A 128 -8.66 -0.53 6.92
CA TYR A 128 -7.86 -0.50 8.14
C TYR A 128 -6.58 -1.32 7.94
N PRO A 129 -5.38 -0.71 8.04
CA PRO A 129 -4.12 -1.39 7.76
C PRO A 129 -3.90 -2.64 8.61
N GLU A 130 -4.39 -2.64 9.86
CA GLU A 130 -4.26 -3.73 10.82
C GLU A 130 -4.99 -5.00 10.37
N GLU A 131 -6.05 -4.85 9.57
CA GLU A 131 -6.77 -5.97 8.93
C GLU A 131 -6.01 -6.48 7.71
N GLY A 132 -5.07 -5.70 7.19
CA GLY A 132 -4.21 -6.08 6.07
C GLY A 132 -3.35 -7.29 6.41
N LYS A 133 -3.37 -8.28 5.54
CA LYS A 133 -2.65 -9.56 5.69
C LYS A 133 -1.16 -9.42 5.97
N TYR A 134 -0.56 -8.33 5.49
CA TYR A 134 0.88 -8.09 5.55
C TYR A 134 1.26 -6.98 6.52
N HIS A 135 0.30 -6.43 7.27
CA HIS A 135 0.55 -5.31 8.17
C HIS A 135 1.61 -5.66 9.23
N LEU A 136 1.39 -6.74 9.97
CA LEU A 136 2.31 -7.22 10.99
C LEU A 136 3.35 -8.21 10.44
N ASP A 137 4.45 -8.34 11.17
CA ASP A 137 5.42 -9.41 10.94
C ASP A 137 4.79 -10.77 11.19
N GLY A 138 5.29 -11.82 10.53
CA GLY A 138 4.70 -13.11 10.79
C GLY A 138 5.38 -14.31 10.16
N HIS A 139 4.88 -15.48 10.56
CA HIS A 139 5.22 -16.75 9.94
C HIS A 139 3.93 -17.55 9.74
N ARG A 140 3.37 -17.46 8.54
CA ARG A 140 2.04 -17.98 8.18
C ARG A 140 1.85 -19.45 8.55
N ASN A 141 2.84 -20.32 8.28
CA ASN A 141 2.76 -21.76 8.54
C ASN A 141 2.65 -22.09 10.02
N CYS A 142 3.03 -21.16 10.89
CA CYS A 142 2.96 -21.31 12.36
C CYS A 142 1.86 -20.42 12.98
N GLY A 143 1.04 -19.75 12.16
CA GLY A 143 -0.02 -18.86 12.66
C GLY A 143 0.50 -17.64 13.43
N LEU A 144 1.78 -17.27 13.22
CA LEU A 144 2.44 -16.22 14.00
C LEU A 144 2.18 -14.84 13.40
N ARG A 145 1.77 -13.88 14.24
CA ARG A 145 1.67 -12.46 13.98
C ARG A 145 2.35 -11.70 15.10
N LEU A 146 3.25 -10.77 14.77
CA LEU A 146 4.11 -10.09 15.71
C LEU A 146 4.24 -8.61 15.35
N THR A 147 4.31 -7.78 16.36
CA THR A 147 4.76 -6.38 16.21
C THR A 147 6.26 -6.32 15.90
N PRO A 148 6.76 -5.21 15.34
CA PRO A 148 8.19 -5.00 15.12
C PRO A 148 9.05 -5.23 16.38
N LYS A 149 8.55 -4.75 17.53
CA LYS A 149 9.23 -4.90 18.83
C LYS A 149 9.34 -6.37 19.29
N GLU A 150 8.30 -7.16 19.03
CA GLU A 150 8.31 -8.59 19.36
C GLU A 150 9.24 -9.37 18.42
N THR A 151 9.22 -9.04 17.12
CA THR A 151 10.14 -9.63 16.15
C THR A 151 11.59 -9.36 16.53
N ALA A 152 11.92 -8.13 16.95
CA ALA A 152 13.26 -7.76 17.40
C ALA A 152 13.69 -8.59 18.64
N LYS A 153 12.83 -8.77 19.62
CA LYS A 153 13.10 -9.61 20.82
C LYS A 153 13.39 -11.08 20.46
N LEU A 154 12.77 -11.58 19.39
CA LEU A 154 12.96 -12.95 18.90
C LEU A 154 14.16 -13.09 17.93
N GLY A 155 14.90 -12.01 17.69
CA GLY A 155 16.03 -12.02 16.75
C GLY A 155 15.60 -12.38 15.31
N GLY A 156 14.35 -12.05 14.92
CA GLY A 156 13.82 -12.31 13.59
C GLY A 156 13.53 -13.78 13.28
N LYS A 157 13.50 -14.66 14.28
CA LYS A 157 13.25 -16.09 14.11
C LYS A 157 11.93 -16.52 14.76
N CYS A 158 11.20 -17.37 14.05
CA CYS A 158 9.96 -17.95 14.55
C CYS A 158 10.23 -18.85 15.77
N PRO A 159 9.61 -18.61 16.92
CA PRO A 159 9.84 -19.42 18.14
C PRO A 159 9.30 -20.85 18.03
N VAL A 160 8.41 -21.11 17.04
CA VAL A 160 7.81 -22.43 16.84
C VAL A 160 8.70 -23.33 15.98
N CYS A 161 9.27 -22.80 14.89
CA CYS A 161 10.01 -23.63 13.91
C CYS A 161 11.43 -23.13 13.60
N GLY A 162 11.88 -22.05 14.21
CA GLY A 162 13.23 -21.49 14.02
C GLY A 162 13.48 -20.80 12.67
N LYS A 163 12.52 -20.81 11.73
CA LYS A 163 12.65 -20.15 10.42
C LYS A 163 12.58 -18.63 10.54
N LYS A 164 13.10 -17.92 9.55
CA LYS A 164 13.05 -16.46 9.46
C LYS A 164 11.59 -15.98 9.44
N ILE A 165 11.29 -14.96 10.26
CA ILE A 165 10.01 -14.26 10.25
C ILE A 165 9.95 -13.37 9.02
N THR A 166 8.81 -13.33 8.35
CA THR A 166 8.53 -12.36 7.27
C THR A 166 8.30 -11.01 7.89
N ILE A 167 9.10 -10.02 7.49
CA ILE A 167 8.95 -8.63 7.91
C ILE A 167 7.70 -8.05 7.24
N GLY A 168 6.81 -7.52 8.04
CA GLY A 168 5.56 -6.89 7.61
C GLY A 168 5.73 -5.42 7.23
N VAL A 169 4.62 -4.85 6.78
CA VAL A 169 4.55 -3.45 6.32
C VAL A 169 4.92 -2.48 7.44
N LEU A 170 4.33 -2.64 8.63
CA LEU A 170 4.59 -1.75 9.76
C LEU A 170 6.08 -1.72 10.12
N ASN A 171 6.72 -2.88 10.24
CA ASN A 171 8.15 -2.98 10.57
C ASN A 171 9.02 -2.34 9.49
N ARG A 172 8.73 -2.61 8.21
CA ARG A 172 9.50 -2.05 7.11
C ARG A 172 9.35 -0.53 7.04
N LEU A 173 8.14 -0.03 7.20
CA LEU A 173 7.85 1.40 7.24
C LEU A 173 8.59 2.08 8.41
N GLU A 174 8.59 1.48 9.62
CA GLU A 174 9.32 2.00 10.77
C GLU A 174 10.83 2.12 10.54
N GLN A 175 11.42 1.28 9.70
CA GLN A 175 12.84 1.38 9.33
C GLN A 175 13.17 2.64 8.53
N LEU A 176 12.21 3.16 7.74
CA LEU A 176 12.36 4.34 6.90
C LEU A 176 11.70 5.59 7.51
N ALA A 177 10.83 5.42 8.50
CA ALA A 177 10.17 6.52 9.19
C ALA A 177 11.13 7.31 10.05
N SER A 178 11.02 8.63 10.00
CA SER A 178 11.78 9.54 10.87
C SER A 178 10.88 10.55 11.62
N ARG A 179 9.56 10.49 11.38
CA ARG A 179 8.54 11.33 12.04
C ARG A 179 7.72 10.51 13.03
N PRO A 180 7.12 11.14 14.05
CA PRO A 180 6.27 10.47 15.02
C PRO A 180 4.99 9.90 14.37
N GLU A 181 4.31 9.00 15.09
CA GLU A 181 3.12 8.28 14.58
C GLU A 181 1.92 9.22 14.32
N ASP A 182 1.82 10.31 15.06
CA ASP A 182 0.76 11.32 14.99
C ASP A 182 1.11 12.51 14.09
N TYR A 183 2.18 12.44 13.32
CA TYR A 183 2.57 13.52 12.43
C TYR A 183 1.54 13.73 11.31
N VAL A 184 1.04 14.95 11.20
CA VAL A 184 0.12 15.41 10.14
C VAL A 184 0.68 16.69 9.54
N PRO A 185 1.04 16.74 8.25
CA PRO A 185 1.47 17.95 7.58
C PRO A 185 0.30 18.93 7.39
N ASP A 186 0.60 20.25 7.32
CA ASP A 186 -0.43 21.30 7.16
C ASP A 186 -1.28 21.13 5.89
N ASN A 187 -0.69 20.57 4.84
CA ASN A 187 -1.34 20.29 3.56
C ASN A 187 -1.83 18.85 3.43
N ALA A 188 -2.07 18.16 4.55
CA ALA A 188 -2.49 16.77 4.53
C ALA A 188 -3.80 16.58 3.75
N VAL A 189 -3.78 15.70 2.77
CA VAL A 189 -4.98 15.27 2.07
C VAL A 189 -5.86 14.45 3.01
N HIS A 190 -7.16 14.66 2.94
CA HIS A 190 -8.15 13.95 3.76
C HIS A 190 -8.17 12.45 3.44
N PHE A 191 -8.43 11.62 4.44
CA PHE A 191 -8.73 10.20 4.24
C PHE A 191 -9.69 9.70 5.31
N GLU A 192 -10.42 8.66 4.99
CA GLU A 192 -11.34 7.98 5.89
C GLU A 192 -11.13 6.47 5.84
N HIS A 193 -11.19 5.82 7.00
CA HIS A 193 -11.22 4.36 7.05
C HIS A 193 -12.65 3.84 6.94
N LEU A 194 -12.86 2.86 6.06
CA LEU A 194 -14.13 2.17 5.90
C LEU A 194 -13.99 0.66 6.14
N ILE A 195 -14.96 0.12 6.84
CA ILE A 195 -15.09 -1.34 7.01
C ILE A 195 -16.12 -1.84 5.99
N PRO A 196 -15.78 -2.82 5.15
CA PRO A 196 -16.74 -3.43 4.23
C PRO A 196 -17.96 -3.95 4.94
N LEU A 197 -19.17 -3.65 4.43
CA LEU A 197 -20.44 -4.03 5.05
C LEU A 197 -20.56 -5.53 5.42
N PRO A 198 -20.09 -6.48 4.59
CA PRO A 198 -20.09 -7.90 4.99
C PRO A 198 -19.28 -8.20 6.26
N GLU A 199 -18.20 -7.46 6.50
CA GLU A 199 -17.38 -7.60 7.70
C GLU A 199 -18.07 -7.06 8.95
N VAL A 200 -18.78 -5.92 8.83
CA VAL A 200 -19.60 -5.36 9.90
C VAL A 200 -20.75 -6.33 10.27
N ILE A 201 -21.42 -6.91 9.27
CA ILE A 201 -22.49 -7.89 9.48
C ILE A 201 -21.91 -9.15 10.16
N ALA A 202 -20.80 -9.65 9.67
CA ALA A 202 -20.15 -10.84 10.23
C ALA A 202 -19.76 -10.63 11.70
N ALA A 203 -19.16 -9.49 12.03
CA ALA A 203 -18.80 -9.13 13.39
C ALA A 203 -20.03 -9.06 14.32
N SER A 204 -21.13 -8.44 13.85
CA SER A 204 -22.37 -8.35 14.65
C SER A 204 -23.04 -9.69 14.88
N LEU A 205 -22.87 -10.64 13.97
CA LEU A 205 -23.44 -12.00 14.08
C LEU A 205 -22.48 -13.02 14.70
N GLY A 206 -21.24 -12.65 14.97
CA GLY A 206 -20.20 -13.56 15.48
C GLY A 206 -19.82 -14.68 14.50
N ILE A 207 -19.85 -14.40 13.19
CA ILE A 207 -19.55 -15.34 12.10
C ILE A 207 -18.37 -14.84 11.25
N SER A 208 -17.82 -15.71 10.40
CA SER A 208 -16.80 -15.28 9.43
C SER A 208 -17.42 -14.48 8.27
N ALA A 209 -16.78 -13.39 7.88
CA ALA A 209 -17.19 -12.58 6.71
C ALA A 209 -17.11 -13.35 5.38
N GLU A 210 -16.29 -14.39 5.30
CA GLU A 210 -16.19 -15.29 4.13
C GLU A 210 -17.25 -16.42 4.16
N GLY A 211 -18.06 -16.49 5.20
CA GLY A 211 -19.13 -17.48 5.34
C GLY A 211 -20.37 -17.13 4.51
N ASN A 212 -21.04 -18.16 3.97
CA ASN A 212 -22.26 -18.00 3.15
C ASN A 212 -23.38 -17.20 3.82
N LYS A 213 -23.36 -17.01 5.14
CA LYS A 213 -24.39 -16.26 5.90
C LYS A 213 -24.15 -14.74 5.94
N ALA A 214 -22.95 -14.26 5.68
CA ALA A 214 -22.65 -12.82 5.65
C ALA A 214 -22.98 -12.19 4.28
N GLY A 215 -23.17 -13.00 3.24
CA GLY A 215 -23.52 -12.55 1.89
C GLY A 215 -25.01 -12.67 1.54
N GLN A 216 -25.85 -13.10 2.47
CA GLN A 216 -27.31 -13.16 2.36
C GLN A 216 -27.96 -12.03 3.19
#